data_ba2b2eccbb29388cd0c55e3eaf521fef
#
_entry.id   ba2b2eccbb29388cd0c55e3eaf521fef
#
_cell.length_a   1.000
_cell.length_b   1.000
_cell.length_c   1.000
_cell.angle_alpha   90.00
_cell.angle_beta   90.00
_cell.angle_gamma   90.00
#
_symmetry.space_group_name_H-M   'P 1'
#
loop_
_entity.id
_entity.type
_entity.pdbx_description
1 polymer ?
#
loop_
_entity_poly.entity_id
_entity_poly.type
_entity_poly.pdbx_seq_one_letter_code
_entity_poly.pdbx_strand_id
1 'polypeptide(L)'
;KVVIGVSGGLDSTLAFLSLCYMCDKYNIDRSNIIAITLPSGNNSSTTYNNAIDLMKKMNVTYSEINIKEAITRQLQEIGHDCQTKDVTYENVQARYRTFTLMNTANLKGAIVIGTSDMSEVALGWSTFNGDQMAMYGINAGLPKTVIKATTAYFKNIFPEVSDLIDSVIDTPISPELSG
;
A
#
# COMPACT_ATOMS: atom_id res chain seq x y z
N LYS A 1 -10.63 -3.78 14.00
CA LYS A 1 -9.26 -3.56 13.51
C LYS A 1 -9.22 -3.58 11.99
N VAL A 2 -8.26 -2.89 11.40
CA VAL A 2 -8.01 -2.86 9.97
C VAL A 2 -6.56 -3.21 9.67
N VAL A 3 -6.32 -3.89 8.55
CA VAL A 3 -4.99 -4.13 7.98
C VAL A 3 -4.88 -3.34 6.69
N ILE A 4 -3.77 -2.66 6.48
CA ILE A 4 -3.50 -1.90 5.26
C ILE A 4 -2.06 -2.11 4.81
N GLY A 5 -1.86 -2.31 3.50
CA GLY A 5 -0.54 -2.26 2.87
C GLY A 5 -0.13 -0.82 2.60
N VAL A 6 1.05 -0.41 3.09
CA VAL A 6 1.60 0.93 2.86
C VAL A 6 2.87 0.80 2.03
N SER A 7 2.78 1.17 0.75
CA SER A 7 3.91 1.12 -0.20
C SER A 7 4.78 2.38 -0.16
N GLY A 8 4.24 3.49 0.35
CA GLY A 8 4.84 4.83 0.24
C GLY A 8 4.47 5.56 -1.06
N GLY A 9 3.62 4.95 -1.89
CA GLY A 9 3.01 5.60 -3.04
C GLY A 9 1.77 6.41 -2.68
N LEU A 10 1.28 7.21 -3.62
CA LEU A 10 0.21 8.19 -3.42
C LEU A 10 -1.08 7.57 -2.86
N ASP A 11 -1.54 6.46 -3.45
CA ASP A 11 -2.83 5.84 -3.12
C ASP A 11 -2.83 5.21 -1.74
N SER A 12 -1.77 4.47 -1.41
CA SER A 12 -1.61 3.88 -0.09
C SER A 12 -1.45 4.95 1.01
N THR A 13 -0.82 6.07 0.67
CA THR A 13 -0.68 7.21 1.59
C THR A 13 -2.02 7.85 1.89
N LEU A 14 -2.85 8.15 0.86
CA LEU A 14 -4.18 8.70 1.09
C LEU A 14 -5.05 7.77 1.93
N ALA A 15 -5.09 6.48 1.57
CA ALA A 15 -5.88 5.49 2.30
C ALA A 15 -5.44 5.41 3.78
N PHE A 16 -4.15 5.39 4.02
CA PHE A 16 -3.58 5.34 5.37
C PHE A 16 -3.89 6.59 6.20
N LEU A 17 -3.68 7.80 5.64
CA LEU A 17 -4.00 9.06 6.31
C LEU A 17 -5.51 9.20 6.59
N SER A 18 -6.35 8.72 5.69
CA SER A 18 -7.80 8.69 5.89
C SER A 18 -8.22 7.82 7.08
N LEU A 19 -7.56 6.67 7.27
CA LEU A 19 -7.77 5.82 8.44
C LEU A 19 -7.32 6.51 9.74
N CYS A 20 -6.17 7.17 9.73
CA CYS A 20 -5.69 7.95 10.88
C CYS A 20 -6.67 9.07 11.23
N TYR A 21 -7.13 9.84 10.24
CA TYR A 21 -8.12 10.88 10.43
C TYR A 21 -9.45 10.34 10.99
N MET A 22 -9.92 9.21 10.48
CA MET A 22 -11.11 8.55 11.00
C MET A 22 -10.94 8.18 12.48
N CYS A 23 -9.78 7.59 12.84
CA CYS A 23 -9.50 7.23 14.22
C CYS A 23 -9.55 8.46 15.15
N ASP A 24 -8.90 9.55 14.76
CA ASP A 24 -8.89 10.79 15.56
C ASP A 24 -10.28 11.39 15.68
N LYS A 25 -11.00 11.48 14.56
CA LYS A 25 -12.34 12.07 14.51
C LYS A 25 -13.35 11.36 15.40
N TYR A 26 -13.24 10.03 15.52
CA TYR A 26 -14.17 9.21 16.30
C TYR A 26 -13.60 8.71 17.62
N ASN A 27 -12.45 9.25 18.06
CA ASN A 27 -11.75 8.84 19.30
C ASN A 27 -11.48 7.32 19.34
N ILE A 28 -11.09 6.73 18.20
CA ILE A 28 -10.67 5.35 18.08
C ILE A 28 -9.14 5.31 18.22
N ASP A 29 -8.63 4.40 19.03
CA ASP A 29 -7.18 4.22 19.16
C ASP A 29 -6.55 3.80 17.84
N ARG A 30 -5.55 4.54 17.38
CA ARG A 30 -4.79 4.24 16.14
C ARG A 30 -4.08 2.89 16.17
N SER A 31 -3.90 2.25 17.32
CA SER A 31 -3.42 0.86 17.42
C SER A 31 -4.35 -0.17 16.75
N ASN A 32 -5.57 0.22 16.40
CA ASN A 32 -6.48 -0.57 15.59
C ASN A 32 -6.13 -0.59 14.10
N ILE A 33 -5.22 0.29 13.65
CA ILE A 33 -4.64 0.28 12.31
C ILE A 33 -3.36 -0.56 12.35
N ILE A 34 -3.35 -1.65 11.60
CA ILE A 34 -2.19 -2.53 11.41
C ILE A 34 -1.64 -2.24 10.01
N ALA A 35 -0.64 -1.39 9.95
CA ALA A 35 -0.01 -0.96 8.71
C ALA A 35 1.19 -1.86 8.39
N ILE A 36 1.28 -2.37 7.15
CA ILE A 36 2.32 -3.32 6.76
C ILE A 36 2.99 -2.83 5.48
N THR A 37 4.31 -2.72 5.48
CA THR A 37 5.08 -2.59 4.24
C THR A 37 5.64 -3.94 3.83
N LEU A 38 5.61 -4.24 2.52
CA LEU A 38 5.91 -5.54 1.93
C LEU A 38 6.98 -5.40 0.84
N PRO A 39 8.24 -5.09 1.20
CA PRO A 39 9.31 -4.95 0.21
C PRO A 39 9.59 -6.27 -0.48
N SER A 40 9.73 -6.22 -1.83
CA SER A 40 10.10 -7.35 -2.68
C SER A 40 11.54 -7.26 -3.22
N GLY A 41 12.26 -6.20 -2.83
CA GLY A 41 13.63 -5.91 -3.28
C GLY A 41 13.72 -4.99 -4.50
N ASN A 42 12.60 -4.60 -5.10
CA ASN A 42 12.53 -3.68 -6.25
C ASN A 42 12.01 -2.28 -5.87
N ASN A 43 11.72 -2.05 -4.60
CA ASN A 43 11.21 -0.77 -4.13
C ASN A 43 12.29 0.31 -4.25
N SER A 44 11.92 1.52 -4.68
CA SER A 44 12.81 2.66 -4.57
C SER A 44 13.11 2.96 -3.10
N SER A 45 14.32 3.41 -2.79
CA SER A 45 14.68 3.81 -1.43
C SER A 45 13.78 4.91 -0.89
N THR A 46 13.34 5.83 -1.75
CA THR A 46 12.46 6.96 -1.38
C THR A 46 11.07 6.47 -0.95
N THR A 47 10.38 5.67 -1.78
CA THR A 47 9.04 5.16 -1.43
C THR A 47 9.07 4.27 -0.20
N TYR A 48 10.09 3.42 -0.08
CA TYR A 48 10.27 2.59 1.11
C TYR A 48 10.43 3.44 2.39
N ASN A 49 11.32 4.44 2.36
CA ASN A 49 11.55 5.33 3.51
C ASN A 49 10.29 6.13 3.84
N ASN A 50 9.60 6.67 2.84
CA ASN A 50 8.34 7.38 3.02
C ASN A 50 7.30 6.50 3.74
N ALA A 51 7.16 5.22 3.38
CA ALA A 51 6.24 4.30 4.03
C ALA A 51 6.59 4.11 5.52
N ILE A 52 7.84 3.80 5.82
CA ILE A 52 8.30 3.56 7.20
C ILE A 52 8.16 4.80 8.07
N ASP A 53 8.62 5.95 7.58
CA ASP A 53 8.61 7.19 8.35
C ASP A 53 7.17 7.70 8.58
N LEU A 54 6.30 7.53 7.57
CA LEU A 54 4.88 7.87 7.70
C LEU A 54 4.22 7.01 8.79
N MET A 55 4.38 5.69 8.77
CA MET A 55 3.80 4.80 9.78
C MET A 55 4.32 5.10 11.19
N LYS A 56 5.62 5.41 11.33
CA LYS A 56 6.22 5.80 12.63
C LYS A 56 5.65 7.09 13.15
N LYS A 57 5.65 8.15 12.33
CA LYS A 57 5.16 9.49 12.74
C LYS A 57 3.67 9.47 13.09
N MET A 58 2.87 8.67 12.41
CA MET A 58 1.43 8.54 12.68
C MET A 58 1.11 7.65 13.88
N ASN A 59 2.10 7.04 14.53
CA ASN A 59 1.95 6.26 15.76
C ASN A 59 0.89 5.15 15.67
N VAL A 60 0.93 4.35 14.60
CA VAL A 60 0.07 3.17 14.40
C VAL A 60 0.82 1.89 14.73
N THR A 61 0.12 0.76 14.83
CA THR A 61 0.76 -0.55 14.85
C THR A 61 1.31 -0.83 13.45
N TYR A 62 2.65 -0.94 13.30
CA TYR A 62 3.24 -1.22 12.00
C TYR A 62 4.23 -2.37 12.02
N SER A 63 4.44 -2.98 10.87
CA SER A 63 5.45 -4.00 10.65
C SER A 63 5.96 -3.98 9.21
N GLU A 64 7.15 -4.53 9.04
CA GLU A 64 7.74 -4.84 7.73
C GLU A 64 7.78 -6.36 7.55
N ILE A 65 7.31 -6.82 6.40
CA ILE A 65 7.39 -8.23 6.00
C ILE A 65 8.10 -8.29 4.65
N ASN A 66 9.38 -8.68 4.66
CA ASN A 66 10.11 -8.87 3.41
C ASN A 66 9.60 -10.12 2.69
N ILE A 67 9.05 -9.93 1.49
CA ILE A 67 8.42 -11.00 0.70
C ILE A 67 9.32 -11.52 -0.43
N LYS A 68 10.56 -11.02 -0.57
CA LYS A 68 11.46 -11.34 -1.69
C LYS A 68 11.73 -12.84 -1.82
N GLU A 69 12.10 -13.51 -0.72
CA GLU A 69 12.42 -14.94 -0.76
C GLU A 69 11.20 -15.78 -1.13
N ALA A 70 10.04 -15.45 -0.60
CA ALA A 70 8.81 -16.17 -0.87
C ALA A 70 8.35 -16.01 -2.34
N ILE A 71 8.47 -14.80 -2.90
CA ILE A 71 8.22 -14.53 -4.32
C ILE A 71 9.21 -15.32 -5.20
N THR A 72 10.50 -15.28 -4.87
CA THR A 72 11.53 -16.02 -5.61
C THR A 72 11.24 -17.52 -5.61
N ARG A 73 10.88 -18.07 -4.46
CA ARG A 73 10.51 -19.48 -4.33
C ARG A 73 9.28 -19.83 -5.18
N GLN A 74 8.23 -19.02 -5.14
CA GLN A 74 7.02 -19.22 -5.94
C GLN A 74 7.32 -19.19 -7.44
N LEU A 75 8.14 -18.25 -7.90
CA LEU A 75 8.58 -18.16 -9.30
C LEU A 75 9.34 -19.42 -9.73
N GLN A 76 10.26 -19.91 -8.92
CA GLN A 76 11.00 -21.15 -9.18
C GLN A 76 10.09 -22.38 -9.24
N GLU A 77 9.14 -22.51 -8.32
CA GLU A 77 8.17 -23.62 -8.27
C GLU A 77 7.33 -23.74 -9.55
N ILE A 78 7.04 -22.61 -10.22
CA ILE A 78 6.31 -22.60 -11.50
C ILE A 78 7.22 -22.63 -12.73
N GLY A 79 8.54 -22.74 -12.55
CA GLY A 79 9.52 -22.81 -13.62
C GLY A 79 9.92 -21.47 -14.24
N HIS A 80 9.67 -20.36 -13.57
CA HIS A 80 10.10 -19.04 -14.03
C HIS A 80 11.59 -18.79 -13.71
N ASP A 81 12.31 -18.09 -14.58
CA ASP A 81 13.76 -17.83 -14.45
C ASP A 81 14.14 -16.83 -13.34
N CYS A 82 13.17 -16.17 -12.73
CA CYS A 82 13.32 -15.13 -11.71
C CYS A 82 14.07 -13.85 -12.17
N GLN A 83 14.42 -13.75 -13.45
CA GLN A 83 15.16 -12.61 -14.02
C GLN A 83 14.31 -11.81 -15.01
N THR A 84 13.51 -12.48 -15.82
CA THR A 84 12.60 -11.84 -16.78
C THR A 84 11.49 -11.11 -16.03
N LYS A 85 11.40 -9.78 -16.23
CA LYS A 85 10.37 -8.94 -15.62
C LYS A 85 9.13 -8.92 -16.50
N ASP A 86 8.47 -10.05 -16.62
CA ASP A 86 7.24 -10.23 -17.37
C ASP A 86 5.98 -10.08 -16.49
N VAL A 87 4.81 -10.26 -17.10
CA VAL A 87 3.52 -10.22 -16.41
C VAL A 87 3.42 -11.24 -15.26
N THR A 88 4.10 -12.39 -15.38
CA THR A 88 4.13 -13.42 -14.34
C THR A 88 4.88 -12.91 -13.12
N TYR A 89 6.06 -12.31 -13.36
CA TYR A 89 6.89 -11.73 -12.31
C TYR A 89 6.15 -10.62 -11.54
N GLU A 90 5.44 -9.74 -12.24
CA GLU A 90 4.64 -8.67 -11.61
C GLU A 90 3.45 -9.23 -10.82
N ASN A 91 2.69 -10.12 -11.44
CA ASN A 91 1.48 -10.68 -10.86
C ASN A 91 1.74 -11.52 -9.60
N VAL A 92 2.83 -12.28 -9.56
CA VAL A 92 3.23 -13.03 -8.36
C VAL A 92 3.47 -12.09 -7.19
N GLN A 93 4.15 -10.95 -7.41
CA GLN A 93 4.38 -9.95 -6.37
C GLN A 93 3.09 -9.33 -5.84
N ALA A 94 2.20 -8.90 -6.75
CA ALA A 94 0.93 -8.28 -6.38
C ALA A 94 0.04 -9.25 -5.58
N ARG A 95 -0.09 -10.51 -6.05
CA ARG A 95 -0.88 -11.54 -5.37
C ARG A 95 -0.29 -11.92 -4.02
N TYR A 96 1.03 -12.01 -3.91
CA TYR A 96 1.68 -12.37 -2.65
C TYR A 96 1.50 -11.28 -1.57
N ARG A 97 1.51 -10.00 -1.96
CA ARG A 97 1.16 -8.89 -1.06
C ARG A 97 -0.25 -9.05 -0.53
N THR A 98 -1.22 -9.22 -1.42
CA THR A 98 -2.62 -9.40 -1.03
C THR A 98 -2.83 -10.65 -0.16
N PHE A 99 -2.24 -11.77 -0.52
CA PHE A 99 -2.25 -13.01 0.27
C PHE A 99 -1.75 -12.76 1.70
N THR A 100 -0.64 -12.06 1.85
CA THR A 100 -0.05 -11.75 3.16
C THR A 100 -0.96 -10.84 3.99
N LEU A 101 -1.55 -9.80 3.37
CA LEU A 101 -2.48 -8.88 4.05
C LEU A 101 -3.76 -9.60 4.50
N MET A 102 -4.35 -10.43 3.63
CA MET A 102 -5.56 -11.19 3.95
C MET A 102 -5.34 -12.18 5.10
N ASN A 103 -4.25 -12.92 5.09
CA ASN A 103 -3.91 -13.86 6.17
C ASN A 103 -3.61 -13.13 7.47
N THR A 104 -2.95 -11.97 7.40
CA THR A 104 -2.74 -11.13 8.59
C THR A 104 -4.06 -10.62 9.15
N ALA A 105 -4.98 -10.21 8.29
CA ALA A 105 -6.31 -9.77 8.73
C ALA A 105 -7.06 -10.91 9.44
N ASN A 106 -7.04 -12.12 8.91
CA ASN A 106 -7.63 -13.29 9.57
C ASN A 106 -7.00 -13.55 10.95
N LEU A 107 -5.66 -13.54 11.03
CA LEU A 107 -4.93 -13.75 12.28
C LEU A 107 -5.26 -12.70 13.35
N LYS A 108 -5.51 -11.45 12.93
CA LYS A 108 -5.74 -10.31 13.83
C LYS A 108 -7.23 -10.01 14.08
N GLY A 109 -8.16 -10.74 13.49
CA GLY A 109 -9.58 -10.44 13.54
C GLY A 109 -9.90 -9.06 12.95
N ALA A 110 -9.34 -8.76 11.79
CA ALA A 110 -9.39 -7.48 11.12
C ALA A 110 -9.95 -7.61 9.68
N ILE A 111 -10.21 -6.48 9.03
CA ILE A 111 -10.51 -6.41 7.60
C ILE A 111 -9.35 -5.76 6.84
N VAL A 112 -9.16 -6.14 5.57
CA VAL A 112 -8.17 -5.52 4.68
C VAL A 112 -8.77 -4.29 4.02
N ILE A 113 -8.04 -3.17 4.13
CA ILE A 113 -8.36 -1.92 3.43
C ILE A 113 -7.57 -1.87 2.12
N GLY A 114 -8.29 -1.79 1.01
CA GLY A 114 -7.72 -1.63 -0.34
C GLY A 114 -7.36 -0.18 -0.64
N THR A 115 -6.31 -0.03 -1.41
CA THR A 115 -5.74 1.27 -1.77
C THR A 115 -5.93 1.63 -3.25
N SER A 116 -6.37 0.68 -4.09
CA SER A 116 -6.60 0.90 -5.52
C SER A 116 -7.62 2.01 -5.77
N ASP A 117 -7.36 2.83 -6.78
CA ASP A 117 -8.19 3.95 -7.17
C ASP A 117 -9.09 3.64 -8.38
N MET A 118 -10.01 4.58 -8.66
CA MET A 118 -10.94 4.44 -9.77
C MET A 118 -10.23 4.43 -11.14
N SER A 119 -9.13 5.15 -11.30
CA SER A 119 -8.41 5.23 -12.58
C SER A 119 -7.72 3.90 -12.89
N GLU A 120 -7.13 3.24 -11.89
CA GLU A 120 -6.52 1.90 -12.03
C GLU A 120 -7.58 0.87 -12.44
N VAL A 121 -8.73 0.88 -11.77
CA VAL A 121 -9.84 -0.03 -12.08
C VAL A 121 -10.37 0.22 -13.49
N ALA A 122 -10.57 1.49 -13.88
CA ALA A 122 -11.10 1.86 -15.19
C ALA A 122 -10.16 1.50 -16.36
N LEU A 123 -8.84 1.59 -16.13
CA LEU A 123 -7.82 1.29 -17.13
C LEU A 123 -7.38 -0.19 -17.12
N GLY A 124 -7.82 -0.99 -16.16
CA GLY A 124 -7.37 -2.35 -15.98
C GLY A 124 -5.91 -2.45 -15.49
N TRP A 125 -5.39 -1.43 -14.84
CA TRP A 125 -4.02 -1.38 -14.31
C TRP A 125 -3.97 -1.99 -12.92
N SER A 126 -4.36 -3.24 -12.82
CA SER A 126 -4.33 -4.00 -11.58
C SER A 126 -4.23 -5.49 -11.86
N THR A 127 -3.60 -6.21 -10.97
CA THR A 127 -3.48 -7.66 -11.05
C THR A 127 -4.76 -8.33 -10.55
N PHE A 128 -5.37 -9.19 -11.38
CA PHE A 128 -6.51 -10.00 -10.94
C PHE A 128 -6.15 -10.85 -9.71
N ASN A 129 -7.00 -10.82 -8.69
CA ASN A 129 -6.75 -11.42 -7.37
C ASN A 129 -5.47 -10.92 -6.69
N GLY A 130 -5.03 -9.71 -7.00
CA GLY A 130 -3.87 -9.04 -6.41
C GLY A 130 -4.23 -7.73 -5.74
N ASP A 131 -3.57 -6.67 -6.14
CA ASP A 131 -3.63 -5.34 -5.54
C ASP A 131 -5.04 -4.73 -5.45
N GLN A 132 -5.94 -5.06 -6.37
CA GLN A 132 -7.35 -4.60 -6.34
C GLN A 132 -8.23 -5.36 -5.33
N MET A 133 -7.76 -6.49 -4.78
CA MET A 133 -8.55 -7.34 -3.92
C MET A 133 -8.47 -6.88 -2.46
N ALA A 134 -9.59 -6.42 -1.92
CA ALA A 134 -9.71 -5.99 -0.54
C ALA A 134 -11.14 -6.20 -0.02
N MET A 135 -11.30 -6.15 1.30
CA MET A 135 -12.63 -6.22 1.93
C MET A 135 -13.36 -4.88 1.87
N TYR A 136 -12.61 -3.76 1.84
CA TYR A 136 -13.14 -2.43 1.67
C TYR A 136 -12.14 -1.54 0.92
N GLY A 137 -12.53 -1.01 -0.25
CA GLY A 137 -11.72 -0.12 -1.09
C GLY A 137 -11.99 1.35 -0.76
N ILE A 138 -11.13 1.99 0.01
CA ILE A 138 -11.35 3.36 0.46
C ILE A 138 -11.22 4.38 -0.68
N ASN A 139 -10.36 4.12 -1.65
CA ASN A 139 -10.09 4.98 -2.81
C ASN A 139 -10.92 4.61 -4.06
N ALA A 140 -11.72 3.55 -4.02
CA ALA A 140 -12.34 2.94 -5.21
C ALA A 140 -13.21 3.89 -6.06
N GLY A 141 -13.75 4.94 -5.48
CA GLY A 141 -14.54 5.97 -6.17
C GLY A 141 -13.77 7.24 -6.53
N LEU A 142 -12.46 7.29 -6.30
CA LEU A 142 -11.66 8.51 -6.45
C LEU A 142 -10.71 8.38 -7.66
N PRO A 143 -10.77 9.31 -8.64
CA PRO A 143 -9.79 9.35 -9.70
C PRO A 143 -8.43 9.88 -9.16
N LYS A 144 -7.34 9.53 -9.84
CA LYS A 144 -5.95 9.85 -9.43
C LYS A 144 -5.74 11.35 -9.13
N THR A 145 -6.38 12.23 -9.88
CA THR A 145 -6.30 13.69 -9.67
C THR A 145 -6.92 14.14 -8.35
N VAL A 146 -8.04 13.53 -7.95
CA VAL A 146 -8.70 13.80 -6.67
C VAL A 146 -7.86 13.24 -5.52
N ILE A 147 -7.30 12.04 -5.69
CA ILE A 147 -6.38 11.45 -4.71
C ILE A 147 -5.22 12.39 -4.44
N LYS A 148 -4.57 12.91 -5.49
CA LYS A 148 -3.45 13.86 -5.36
C LYS A 148 -3.84 15.12 -4.59
N ALA A 149 -4.98 15.73 -4.96
CA ALA A 149 -5.46 16.94 -4.31
C ALA A 149 -5.86 16.70 -2.84
N THR A 150 -6.51 15.57 -2.56
CA THR A 150 -6.92 15.21 -1.19
C THR A 150 -5.71 14.87 -0.33
N THR A 151 -4.72 14.16 -0.87
CA THR A 151 -3.46 13.88 -0.14
C THR A 151 -2.74 15.17 0.22
N ALA A 152 -2.67 16.14 -0.71
CA ALA A 152 -2.09 17.46 -0.43
C ALA A 152 -2.86 18.21 0.69
N TYR A 153 -4.18 18.08 0.74
CA TYR A 153 -5.00 18.70 1.80
C TYR A 153 -4.68 18.14 3.19
N PHE A 154 -4.28 16.88 3.30
CA PHE A 154 -3.91 16.27 4.57
C PHE A 154 -2.71 16.92 5.27
N LYS A 155 -1.91 17.72 4.57
CA LYS A 155 -0.86 18.56 5.19
C LYS A 155 -1.44 19.56 6.20
N ASN A 156 -2.67 20.01 6.00
CA ASN A 156 -3.36 20.89 6.94
C ASN A 156 -3.90 20.14 8.17
N ILE A 157 -4.14 18.86 8.04
CA ILE A 157 -4.67 18.00 9.11
C ILE A 157 -3.53 17.40 9.94
N PHE A 158 -2.46 16.97 9.27
CA PHE A 158 -1.30 16.33 9.86
C PHE A 158 0.00 17.08 9.46
N PRO A 159 0.24 18.29 10.00
CA PRO A 159 1.40 19.11 9.64
C PRO A 159 2.74 18.41 9.97
N GLU A 160 2.77 17.48 10.91
CA GLU A 160 3.95 16.70 11.30
C GLU A 160 4.47 15.76 10.22
N VAL A 161 3.64 15.44 9.22
CA VAL A 161 4.02 14.61 8.06
C VAL A 161 3.98 15.37 6.73
N SER A 162 3.91 16.71 6.76
CA SER A 162 3.82 17.54 5.56
C SER A 162 4.94 17.26 4.55
N ASP A 163 6.20 17.19 5.01
CA ASP A 163 7.35 16.93 4.14
C ASP A 163 7.30 15.55 3.47
N LEU A 164 6.78 14.54 4.20
CA LEU A 164 6.58 13.20 3.65
C LEU A 164 5.47 13.19 2.60
N ILE A 165 4.39 13.94 2.84
CA ILE A 165 3.30 14.09 1.86
C ILE A 165 3.82 14.77 0.60
N ASP A 166 4.64 15.81 0.69
CA ASP A 166 5.25 16.46 -0.47
C ASP A 166 6.15 15.49 -1.23
N SER A 167 7.01 14.74 -0.55
CA SER A 167 7.84 13.69 -1.15
C SER A 167 7.03 12.64 -1.91
N VAL A 168 5.88 12.23 -1.36
CA VAL A 168 4.97 11.26 -2.02
C VAL A 168 4.32 11.87 -3.26
N ILE A 169 3.87 13.12 -3.20
CA ILE A 169 3.21 13.83 -4.29
C ILE A 169 4.17 14.11 -5.46
N ASP A 170 5.43 14.36 -5.16
CA ASP A 170 6.48 14.66 -6.14
C ASP A 170 7.11 13.40 -6.75
N THR A 171 6.84 12.22 -6.14
CA THR A 171 7.29 10.95 -6.71
C THR A 171 6.56 10.67 -8.03
N PRO A 172 7.28 10.45 -9.15
CA PRO A 172 6.66 10.13 -10.43
C PRO A 172 5.80 8.87 -10.33
N ILE A 173 4.63 8.90 -10.97
CA ILE A 173 3.79 7.70 -11.11
C ILE A 173 4.53 6.75 -12.06
N SER A 174 4.98 5.62 -11.54
CA SER A 174 5.68 4.58 -12.29
C SER A 174 5.17 3.20 -11.90
N PRO A 175 5.30 2.20 -12.78
CA PRO A 175 4.98 0.82 -12.40
C PRO A 175 5.93 0.36 -11.30
N GLU A 176 5.39 0.08 -10.11
CA GLU A 176 6.18 -0.30 -8.92
C GLU A 176 6.80 -1.70 -9.02
N LEU A 177 6.28 -2.56 -9.90
CA LEU A 177 6.60 -3.99 -9.90
C LEU A 177 7.65 -4.37 -10.94
N SER A 178 7.83 -3.58 -11.99
CA SER A 178 8.79 -3.87 -13.08
C SER A 178 10.09 -3.08 -13.00
N GLY A 179 10.16 -2.05 -12.20
CA GLY A 179 11.39 -1.31 -11.86
C GLY A 179 12.04 -0.60 -13.04
#